data_d712c9f6b3606fd22ac5f2a1ba4dbfff
#
_entry.id   d712c9f6b3606fd22ac5f2a1ba4dbfff
#
_cell.length_a   1.000
_cell.length_b   1.000
_cell.length_c   1.000
_cell.angle_alpha   90.00
_cell.angle_beta   90.00
_cell.angle_gamma   90.00
#
_symmetry.space_group_name_H-M   'P 1'
#
loop_
_entity.id
_entity.type
_entity.pdbx_description
1 polymer ?
#
loop_
_entity_poly.entity_id
_entity_poly.type
_entity_poly.pdbx_seq_one_letter_code
_entity_poly.pdbx_strand_id
1 'polypeptide(L)'
;MSFESSLNVSVSGMAAQRQRVNTISENIANASTTRTPEGGPYRRRIVTLAAVSNDRTFEEELRSQQRSLDTATEVKVVGISQDNRAPILRYEPGHPDANKEGYVAMPNVNIMEEMVSLMEASRSYEANTAAFNATKNMAQSALDLGRNV
;
A
#
# COMPACT_ATOMS: atom_id res chain seq x y z
N MET A 1 -0.40 -12.79 -21.93
CA MET A 1 0.07 -11.51 -21.31
C MET A 1 1.05 -10.83 -22.25
N SER A 2 0.82 -9.55 -22.54
CA SER A 2 1.76 -8.72 -23.28
C SER A 2 2.87 -8.26 -22.32
N PHE A 3 4.06 -7.97 -22.83
CA PHE A 3 5.15 -7.39 -22.01
C PHE A 3 4.70 -6.10 -21.32
N GLU A 4 3.94 -5.28 -22.02
CA GLU A 4 3.39 -4.04 -21.52
C GLU A 4 2.46 -4.27 -20.31
N SER A 5 1.55 -5.25 -20.40
CA SER A 5 0.66 -5.58 -19.28
C SER A 5 1.43 -6.08 -18.05
N SER A 6 2.48 -6.88 -18.24
CA SER A 6 3.32 -7.35 -17.13
C SER A 6 4.11 -6.21 -16.46
N LEU A 7 4.60 -5.25 -17.24
CA LEU A 7 5.26 -4.05 -16.71
C LEU A 7 4.27 -3.19 -15.93
N ASN A 8 3.06 -2.95 -16.46
CA ASN A 8 2.04 -2.13 -15.81
C ASN A 8 1.58 -2.75 -14.49
N VAL A 9 1.38 -4.07 -14.43
CA VAL A 9 1.05 -4.77 -13.18
C VAL A 9 2.15 -4.59 -12.14
N SER A 10 3.43 -4.74 -12.52
CA SER A 10 4.56 -4.56 -11.61
C SER A 10 4.66 -3.11 -11.12
N VAL A 11 4.46 -2.12 -12.00
CA VAL A 11 4.48 -0.69 -11.64
C VAL A 11 3.34 -0.34 -10.69
N SER A 12 2.13 -0.84 -10.96
CA SER A 12 0.97 -0.62 -10.09
C SER A 12 1.18 -1.24 -8.72
N GLY A 13 1.76 -2.45 -8.66
CA GLY A 13 2.14 -3.11 -7.41
C GLY A 13 3.18 -2.31 -6.61
N MET A 14 4.23 -1.80 -7.27
CA MET A 14 5.22 -0.93 -6.62
C MET A 14 4.60 0.35 -6.07
N ALA A 15 3.72 1.01 -6.83
CA ALA A 15 3.05 2.22 -6.39
C ALA A 15 2.17 1.98 -5.15
N ALA A 16 1.41 0.89 -5.15
CA ALA A 16 0.55 0.48 -4.04
C ALA A 16 1.36 0.17 -2.78
N GLN A 17 2.46 -0.59 -2.90
CA GLN A 17 3.32 -0.92 -1.76
C GLN A 17 4.06 0.31 -1.23
N ARG A 18 4.51 1.23 -2.07
CA ARG A 18 5.10 2.50 -1.63
C ARG A 18 4.11 3.31 -0.77
N GLN A 19 2.84 3.39 -1.20
CA GLN A 19 1.82 4.08 -0.41
C GLN A 19 1.58 3.38 0.94
N ARG A 20 1.60 2.04 0.96
CA ARG A 20 1.49 1.26 2.19
C ARG A 20 2.67 1.52 3.14
N VAL A 21 3.90 1.51 2.63
CA VAL A 21 5.12 1.83 3.39
C VAL A 21 5.02 3.23 4.00
N ASN A 22 4.61 4.24 3.23
CA ASN A 22 4.46 5.61 3.72
C ASN A 22 3.44 5.69 4.87
N THR A 23 2.28 5.06 4.70
CA THR A 23 1.22 5.08 5.73
C THR A 23 1.65 4.36 7.01
N ILE A 24 2.35 3.21 6.91
CA ILE A 24 2.89 2.48 8.05
C ILE A 24 3.96 3.33 8.77
N SER A 25 4.83 4.01 8.01
CA SER A 25 5.84 4.91 8.58
C SER A 25 5.21 6.08 9.34
N GLU A 26 4.12 6.65 8.81
CA GLU A 26 3.32 7.67 9.51
C GLU A 26 2.72 7.12 10.81
N ASN A 27 2.20 5.89 10.81
CA ASN A 27 1.65 5.24 12.00
C ASN A 27 2.73 5.05 13.07
N ILE A 28 3.92 4.56 12.69
CA ILE A 28 5.05 4.36 13.60
C ILE A 28 5.51 5.71 14.16
N ALA A 29 5.70 6.71 13.31
CA ALA A 29 6.16 8.04 13.73
C ALA A 29 5.18 8.70 14.73
N ASN A 30 3.87 8.43 14.60
CA ASN A 30 2.84 9.00 15.43
C ASN A 30 2.32 8.05 16.53
N ALA A 31 3.00 6.93 16.79
CA ALA A 31 2.57 5.94 17.78
C ALA A 31 2.48 6.50 19.21
N SER A 32 3.17 7.60 19.50
CA SER A 32 3.18 8.28 20.80
C SER A 32 2.50 9.66 20.77
N THR A 33 1.87 10.04 19.67
CA THR A 33 1.27 11.37 19.49
C THR A 33 -0.08 11.45 20.19
N THR A 34 -0.12 12.10 21.34
CA THR A 34 -1.32 12.26 22.18
C THR A 34 -2.25 13.37 21.73
N ARG A 35 -1.74 14.34 20.94
CA ARG A 35 -2.51 15.51 20.50
C ARG A 35 -2.27 15.81 19.03
N THR A 36 -3.34 15.82 18.26
CA THR A 36 -3.37 16.22 16.86
C THR A 36 -4.06 17.57 16.68
N PRO A 37 -3.86 18.28 15.53
CA PRO A 37 -4.60 19.51 15.23
C PRO A 37 -6.12 19.33 15.20
N GLU A 38 -6.58 18.12 14.88
CA GLU A 38 -8.00 17.74 14.83
C GLU A 38 -8.58 17.46 16.23
N GLY A 39 -7.73 17.42 17.26
CA GLY A 39 -8.04 17.09 18.65
C GLY A 39 -7.91 15.59 18.95
N GLY A 40 -7.41 15.29 20.17
CA GLY A 40 -7.22 13.92 20.62
C GLY A 40 -5.98 13.23 20.06
N PRO A 41 -5.77 11.93 20.37
CA PRO A 41 -4.62 11.17 19.94
C PRO A 41 -4.65 10.88 18.45
N TYR A 42 -3.48 10.59 17.88
CA TYR A 42 -3.38 10.12 16.50
C TYR A 42 -4.20 8.83 16.31
N ARG A 43 -4.86 8.70 15.16
CA ARG A 43 -5.59 7.49 14.76
C ARG A 43 -4.82 6.74 13.69
N ARG A 44 -4.61 5.45 13.90
CA ARG A 44 -3.97 4.55 12.95
C ARG A 44 -4.61 4.66 11.57
N ARG A 45 -3.80 4.80 10.52
CA ARG A 45 -4.28 4.81 9.13
C ARG A 45 -4.08 3.44 8.49
N ILE A 46 -5.04 3.01 7.71
CA ILE A 46 -5.05 1.71 7.02
C ILE A 46 -5.25 1.96 5.54
N VAL A 47 -4.34 1.40 4.72
CA VAL A 47 -4.44 1.45 3.26
C VAL A 47 -5.26 0.26 2.79
N THR A 48 -6.30 0.52 1.99
CA THR A 48 -7.10 -0.51 1.33
C THR A 48 -6.65 -0.62 -0.13
N LEU A 49 -6.19 -1.82 -0.50
CA LEU A 49 -5.80 -2.16 -1.85
C LEU A 49 -6.92 -2.96 -2.52
N ALA A 50 -7.15 -2.72 -3.80
CA ALA A 50 -8.05 -3.53 -4.60
C ALA A 50 -7.40 -3.89 -5.94
N ALA A 51 -7.75 -5.06 -6.42
CA ALA A 51 -7.44 -5.49 -7.77
C ALA A 51 -8.46 -4.83 -8.71
N VAL A 52 -7.98 -4.03 -9.65
CA VAL A 52 -8.81 -3.32 -10.62
C VAL A 52 -8.41 -3.81 -12.00
N SER A 53 -9.36 -4.36 -12.74
CA SER A 53 -9.17 -4.55 -14.18
C SER A 53 -9.13 -3.17 -14.84
N ASN A 54 -8.22 -2.98 -15.79
CA ASN A 54 -8.09 -1.71 -16.50
C ASN A 54 -9.46 -1.25 -17.01
N ASP A 55 -9.78 0.06 -16.80
CA ASP A 55 -11.05 0.65 -17.25
C ASP A 55 -11.21 0.43 -18.76
N ARG A 56 -11.87 -0.66 -19.10
CA ARG A 56 -12.25 -0.97 -20.48
C ARG A 56 -13.53 -0.23 -20.80
N THR A 57 -13.56 0.39 -21.97
CA THR A 57 -14.83 0.87 -22.52
C THR A 57 -15.78 -0.32 -22.69
N PHE A 58 -17.08 -0.09 -22.65
CA PHE A 58 -18.08 -1.15 -22.83
C PHE A 58 -17.84 -1.98 -24.10
N GLU A 59 -17.34 -1.37 -25.17
CA GLU A 59 -16.97 -2.07 -26.42
C GLU A 59 -15.77 -3.01 -26.23
N GLU A 60 -14.78 -2.63 -25.43
CA GLU A 60 -13.63 -3.47 -25.10
C GLU A 60 -14.01 -4.63 -24.19
N GLU A 61 -14.96 -4.41 -23.27
CA GLU A 61 -15.52 -5.46 -22.42
C GLU A 61 -16.29 -6.49 -23.24
N LEU A 62 -17.10 -6.04 -24.21
CA LEU A 62 -17.83 -6.93 -25.11
C LEU A 62 -16.89 -7.78 -26.00
N ARG A 63 -15.80 -7.19 -26.47
CA ARG A 63 -14.75 -7.89 -27.23
C ARG A 63 -13.92 -8.84 -26.36
N SER A 64 -13.74 -8.53 -25.07
CA SER A 64 -12.98 -9.37 -24.12
C SER A 64 -13.75 -10.63 -23.73
N GLN A 65 -15.06 -10.56 -23.67
CA GLN A 65 -15.95 -11.72 -23.46
C GLN A 65 -15.83 -12.75 -24.59
N GLN A 66 -15.51 -12.30 -25.80
CA GLN A 66 -15.26 -13.20 -26.95
C GLN A 66 -13.85 -13.75 -27.02
N ARG A 67 -12.89 -13.09 -26.32
CA ARG A 67 -11.50 -13.52 -26.19
C ARG A 67 -11.21 -13.77 -24.70
N SER A 68 -11.45 -14.97 -24.25
CA SER A 68 -11.23 -15.46 -22.88
C SER A 68 -9.75 -15.42 -22.44
N LEU A 69 -8.96 -14.41 -22.80
CA LEU A 69 -7.53 -14.38 -22.52
C LEU A 69 -7.07 -12.96 -22.22
N ASP A 70 -6.40 -12.83 -21.10
CA ASP A 70 -5.48 -11.73 -20.75
C ASP A 70 -6.08 -10.50 -20.06
N THR A 71 -6.80 -10.71 -18.96
CA THR A 71 -7.13 -9.62 -18.06
C THR A 71 -5.98 -9.43 -17.07
N ALA A 72 -4.98 -8.65 -17.45
CA ALA A 72 -3.97 -8.19 -16.50
C ALA A 72 -4.66 -7.29 -15.48
N THR A 73 -4.69 -7.72 -14.23
CA THR A 73 -5.33 -7.00 -13.14
C THR A 73 -4.28 -6.15 -12.43
N GLU A 74 -4.48 -4.84 -12.42
CA GLU A 74 -3.62 -3.90 -11.70
C GLU A 74 -4.05 -3.78 -10.24
N VAL A 75 -3.11 -3.40 -9.37
CA VAL A 75 -3.39 -3.10 -7.98
C VAL A 75 -3.51 -1.58 -7.80
N LYS A 76 -4.63 -1.12 -7.25
CA LYS A 76 -4.83 0.31 -6.94
C LYS A 76 -5.15 0.51 -5.47
N VAL A 77 -4.69 1.63 -4.91
CA VAL A 77 -5.11 2.11 -3.60
C VAL A 77 -6.51 2.69 -3.75
N VAL A 78 -7.50 2.03 -3.15
CA VAL A 78 -8.91 2.48 -3.18
C VAL A 78 -9.16 3.59 -2.16
N GLY A 79 -8.43 3.55 -1.04
CA GLY A 79 -8.56 4.59 -0.02
C GLY A 79 -7.62 4.36 1.16
N ILE A 80 -7.50 5.40 1.98
CA ILE A 80 -6.83 5.35 3.27
C ILE A 80 -7.89 5.70 4.30
N SER A 81 -8.21 4.77 5.17
CA SER A 81 -9.19 4.95 6.25
C SER A 81 -8.50 5.08 7.60
N GLN A 82 -9.15 5.75 8.54
CA GLN A 82 -8.72 5.78 9.93
C GLN A 82 -9.31 4.58 10.69
N ASP A 83 -8.52 4.00 11.56
CA ASP A 83 -8.98 2.95 12.47
C ASP A 83 -9.88 3.57 13.56
N ASN A 84 -11.10 3.04 13.68
CA ASN A 84 -12.10 3.55 14.64
C ASN A 84 -12.01 2.89 16.02
N ARG A 85 -11.03 2.01 16.25
CA ARG A 85 -10.83 1.41 17.57
C ARG A 85 -10.51 2.49 18.61
N ALA A 86 -10.96 2.25 19.85
CA ALA A 86 -10.73 3.17 20.95
C ALA A 86 -9.23 3.38 21.22
N PRO A 87 -8.79 4.58 21.61
CA PRO A 87 -7.43 4.84 22.05
C PRO A 87 -7.10 4.03 23.31
N ILE A 88 -5.82 3.77 23.52
CA ILE A 88 -5.32 3.07 24.70
C ILE A 88 -5.17 4.09 25.83
N LEU A 89 -5.81 3.86 26.97
CA LEU A 89 -5.66 4.70 28.16
C LEU A 89 -4.44 4.23 28.95
N ARG A 90 -3.52 5.16 29.18
CA ARG A 90 -2.31 4.92 29.96
C ARG A 90 -2.27 5.85 31.18
N TYR A 91 -2.02 5.29 32.35
CA TYR A 91 -1.94 6.08 33.58
C TYR A 91 -0.58 6.80 33.67
N GLU A 92 -0.59 8.11 33.43
CA GLU A 92 0.58 9.01 33.52
C GLU A 92 0.16 10.37 34.05
N PRO A 93 -0.01 10.54 35.37
CA PRO A 93 -0.54 11.76 35.96
C PRO A 93 0.36 13.00 35.78
N GLY A 94 1.65 12.80 35.46
CA GLY A 94 2.58 13.89 35.16
C GLY A 94 2.57 14.38 33.70
N HIS A 95 1.77 13.75 32.83
CA HIS A 95 1.73 14.13 31.42
C HIS A 95 0.85 15.36 31.21
N PRO A 96 1.24 16.33 30.34
CA PRO A 96 0.47 17.56 30.10
C PRO A 96 -0.93 17.30 29.52
N ASP A 97 -1.14 16.19 28.83
CA ASP A 97 -2.41 15.78 28.23
C ASP A 97 -3.18 14.77 29.09
N ALA A 98 -2.80 14.60 30.39
CA ALA A 98 -3.51 13.74 31.31
C ALA A 98 -4.90 14.32 31.65
N ASN A 99 -5.91 13.45 31.72
CA ASN A 99 -7.23 13.84 32.21
C ASN A 99 -7.20 14.06 33.76
N LYS A 100 -8.33 14.47 34.32
CA LYS A 100 -8.46 14.71 35.76
C LYS A 100 -8.18 13.47 36.62
N GLU A 101 -8.25 12.29 36.05
CA GLU A 101 -8.03 11.00 36.70
C GLU A 101 -6.59 10.49 36.50
N GLY A 102 -5.75 11.26 35.77
CA GLY A 102 -4.35 10.92 35.50
C GLY A 102 -4.14 9.98 34.31
N TYR A 103 -5.14 9.78 33.47
CA TYR A 103 -5.01 8.94 32.26
C TYR A 103 -4.76 9.79 31.02
N VAL A 104 -3.86 9.31 30.16
CA VAL A 104 -3.57 9.86 28.83
C VAL A 104 -4.13 8.92 27.76
N ALA A 105 -4.82 9.48 26.79
CA ALA A 105 -5.28 8.73 25.63
C ALA A 105 -4.12 8.60 24.61
N MET A 106 -3.62 7.41 24.42
CA MET A 106 -2.56 7.07 23.45
C MET A 106 -3.15 6.49 22.17
N PRO A 107 -2.47 6.66 21.02
CA PRO A 107 -2.85 6.01 19.77
C PRO A 107 -2.94 4.49 19.91
N ASN A 108 -3.94 3.87 19.26
CA ASN A 108 -4.02 2.41 19.18
C ASN A 108 -3.13 1.90 18.03
N VAL A 109 -1.83 2.11 18.16
CA VAL A 109 -0.81 1.68 17.20
C VAL A 109 0.16 0.72 17.90
N ASN A 110 0.22 -0.50 17.42
CA ASN A 110 1.21 -1.47 17.90
C ASN A 110 2.45 -1.39 17.00
N ILE A 111 3.52 -0.82 17.50
CA ILE A 111 4.78 -0.61 16.76
C ILE A 111 5.32 -1.94 16.19
N MET A 112 5.22 -3.05 16.93
CA MET A 112 5.72 -4.34 16.47
C MET A 112 4.93 -4.86 15.26
N GLU A 113 3.61 -4.73 15.28
CA GLU A 113 2.75 -5.11 14.16
C GLU A 113 3.00 -4.22 12.94
N GLU A 114 3.18 -2.91 13.15
CA GLU A 114 3.53 -1.98 12.07
C GLU A 114 4.90 -2.29 11.46
N MET A 115 5.91 -2.65 12.28
CA MET A 115 7.23 -3.04 11.78
C MET A 115 7.18 -4.32 10.94
N VAL A 116 6.39 -5.32 11.35
CA VAL A 116 6.18 -6.54 10.55
C VAL A 116 5.51 -6.19 9.22
N SER A 117 4.46 -5.36 9.27
CA SER A 117 3.75 -4.90 8.06
C SER A 117 4.66 -4.08 7.14
N LEU A 118 5.57 -3.28 7.70
CA LEU A 118 6.58 -2.52 6.95
C LEU A 118 7.55 -3.46 6.20
N MET A 119 8.04 -4.50 6.89
CA MET A 119 8.91 -5.51 6.26
C MET A 119 8.21 -6.26 5.14
N GLU A 120 6.94 -6.63 5.33
CA GLU A 120 6.13 -7.29 4.29
C GLU A 120 5.95 -6.39 3.06
N ALA A 121 5.59 -5.12 3.27
CA ALA A 121 5.40 -4.15 2.19
C ALA A 121 6.72 -3.90 1.43
N SER A 122 7.85 -3.79 2.15
CA SER A 122 9.17 -3.62 1.53
C SER A 122 9.57 -4.82 0.70
N ARG A 123 9.39 -6.04 1.21
CA ARG A 123 9.66 -7.28 0.44
C ARG A 123 8.78 -7.38 -0.80
N SER A 124 7.51 -7.00 -0.68
CA SER A 124 6.59 -7.00 -1.82
C SER A 124 7.01 -5.96 -2.87
N TYR A 125 7.50 -4.81 -2.45
CA TYR A 125 8.05 -3.79 -3.35
C TYR A 125 9.30 -4.30 -4.08
N GLU A 126 10.23 -4.93 -3.37
CA GLU A 126 11.45 -5.53 -3.94
C GLU A 126 11.11 -6.64 -4.95
N ALA A 127 10.14 -7.49 -4.64
CA ALA A 127 9.67 -8.54 -5.54
C ALA A 127 9.09 -7.97 -6.84
N ASN A 128 8.28 -6.91 -6.76
CA ASN A 128 7.73 -6.23 -7.94
C ASN A 128 8.84 -5.55 -8.77
N THR A 129 9.86 -4.98 -8.10
CA THR A 129 11.02 -4.40 -8.77
C THR A 129 11.84 -5.47 -9.51
N ALA A 130 12.04 -6.63 -8.89
CA ALA A 130 12.72 -7.75 -9.52
C ALA A 130 11.94 -8.28 -10.72
N ALA A 131 10.62 -8.43 -10.61
CA ALA A 131 9.74 -8.84 -11.72
C ALA A 131 9.78 -7.83 -12.87
N PHE A 132 9.72 -6.52 -12.56
CA PHE A 132 9.83 -5.46 -13.56
C PHE A 132 11.16 -5.53 -14.32
N ASN A 133 12.29 -5.67 -13.61
CA ASN A 133 13.60 -5.77 -14.22
C ASN A 133 13.76 -7.05 -15.07
N ALA A 134 13.22 -8.19 -14.62
CA ALA A 134 13.21 -9.43 -15.39
C ALA A 134 12.44 -9.26 -16.70
N THR A 135 11.23 -8.68 -16.66
CA THR A 135 10.42 -8.41 -17.85
C THR A 135 11.14 -7.45 -18.82
N LYS A 136 11.75 -6.38 -18.28
CA LYS A 136 12.54 -5.44 -19.09
C LYS A 136 13.70 -6.13 -19.79
N ASN A 137 14.46 -6.97 -19.08
CA ASN A 137 15.61 -7.70 -19.65
C ASN A 137 15.15 -8.70 -20.74
N MET A 138 14.03 -9.39 -20.53
CA MET A 138 13.44 -10.26 -21.56
C MET A 138 13.04 -9.47 -22.82
N ALA A 139 12.43 -8.29 -22.66
CA ALA A 139 12.07 -7.43 -23.77
C ALA A 139 13.31 -6.95 -24.55
N GLN A 140 14.39 -6.55 -23.84
CA GLN A 140 15.65 -6.16 -24.48
C GLN A 140 16.30 -7.32 -25.25
N SER A 141 16.35 -8.51 -24.65
CA SER A 141 16.88 -9.70 -25.32
C SER A 141 16.09 -10.07 -26.58
N ALA A 142 14.76 -9.92 -26.54
CA ALA A 142 13.92 -10.17 -27.71
C ALA A 142 14.21 -9.18 -28.85
N LEU A 143 14.43 -7.89 -28.53
CA LEU A 143 14.80 -6.86 -29.50
C LEU A 143 16.20 -7.11 -30.10
N ASP A 144 17.16 -7.54 -29.29
CA ASP A 144 18.51 -7.83 -29.75
C ASP A 144 18.55 -9.06 -30.70
N LEU A 145 17.73 -10.06 -30.42
CA LEU A 145 17.54 -11.21 -31.32
C LEU A 145 16.96 -10.77 -32.67
N GLY A 146 15.96 -9.89 -32.66
CA GLY A 146 15.34 -9.39 -33.90
C GLY A 146 16.25 -8.46 -34.72
N ARG A 147 17.30 -7.89 -34.12
CA ARG A 147 18.24 -7.00 -34.81
C ARG A 147 19.41 -7.75 -35.45
N ASN A 148 19.66 -8.99 -35.03
CA ASN A 148 20.77 -9.84 -35.52
C ASN A 148 20.28 -10.83 -36.58
N VAL A 149 19.08 -10.73 -37.09
CA VAL A 149 18.50 -11.45 -38.22
C VAL A 149 18.29 -10.48 -39.38
#